data_76a9b4fcf1823fccc1b585ca9a69bed3
#
_entry.id   76a9b4fcf1823fccc1b585ca9a69bed3
#
_cell.length_a   1.000
_cell.length_b   1.000
_cell.length_c   1.000
_cell.angle_alpha   90.00
_cell.angle_beta   90.00
_cell.angle_gamma   90.00
#
_symmetry.space_group_name_H-M   'P 1'
#
loop_
_entity.id
_entity.type
_entity.pdbx_description
1 polymer ?
#
loop_
_entity_poly.entity_id
_entity_poly.type
_entity_poly.pdbx_seq_one_letter_code
_entity_poly.pdbx_strand_id
1 'polypeptide(L)'
;ISDSRRDASLSDDDSFLFILDTYNDQQNGFLFGTNSSAMEYDAQIDNEGNGNRSVSRQQGGVIGGTNLNWDASWDVKSEKGDYGWSAEFAIPLKSLRFNIGKNQTWGINFQRNISKTSETAYWASLPLGFDIKRVSLAGKIDGIDLKNPKNLKIMPYVLMQSIEDKSVKDLDKTD
;
A
#
# COMPACT_ATOMS: atom_id res chain seq x y z
N ILE A 1 13.94 -14.97 -13.89
CA ILE A 1 12.52 -15.43 -13.85
C ILE A 1 11.81 -14.47 -12.94
N SER A 2 10.89 -13.64 -13.48
CA SER A 2 10.13 -12.72 -12.64
C SER A 2 9.03 -13.46 -11.88
N ASP A 3 8.84 -13.10 -10.60
CA ASP A 3 7.77 -13.64 -9.77
C ASP A 3 6.43 -12.99 -10.20
N SER A 4 5.36 -13.75 -10.22
CA SER A 4 4.01 -13.28 -10.56
C SER A 4 3.05 -13.30 -9.36
N ARG A 5 3.55 -13.69 -8.18
CA ARG A 5 2.74 -13.70 -6.96
C ARG A 5 2.57 -12.28 -6.44
N ARG A 6 1.35 -11.89 -6.11
CA ARG A 6 1.08 -10.60 -5.47
C ARG A 6 1.94 -10.44 -4.21
N ASP A 7 2.44 -9.21 -4.00
CA ASP A 7 3.26 -8.80 -2.85
C ASP A 7 4.57 -9.60 -2.65
N ALA A 8 5.04 -10.33 -3.69
CA ALA A 8 6.36 -10.90 -3.66
C ALA A 8 7.43 -9.81 -3.66
N SER A 9 8.62 -10.12 -3.13
CA SER A 9 9.72 -9.14 -3.11
C SER A 9 10.12 -8.72 -4.52
N LEU A 10 10.21 -7.43 -4.74
CA LEU A 10 10.65 -6.82 -6.00
C LEU A 10 12.15 -6.50 -6.03
N SER A 11 12.91 -6.83 -4.98
CA SER A 11 14.32 -6.45 -4.85
C SER A 11 15.22 -7.12 -5.88
N ASP A 12 14.90 -8.35 -6.26
CA ASP A 12 15.74 -9.17 -7.13
C ASP A 12 15.25 -9.19 -8.60
N ASP A 13 14.11 -8.58 -8.84
CA ASP A 13 13.47 -8.49 -10.15
C ASP A 13 13.79 -7.16 -10.86
N ASP A 14 13.73 -7.19 -12.21
CA ASP A 14 13.55 -5.97 -12.97
C ASP A 14 12.21 -5.37 -12.61
N SER A 15 12.21 -4.31 -11.80
CA SER A 15 11.01 -3.76 -11.22
C SER A 15 10.99 -2.24 -11.22
N PHE A 16 9.80 -1.69 -11.12
CA PHE A 16 9.55 -0.28 -10.99
C PHE A 16 8.61 -0.04 -9.81
N LEU A 17 9.00 0.87 -8.93
CA LEU A 17 8.22 1.26 -7.77
C LEU A 17 8.07 2.77 -7.74
N PHE A 18 6.99 3.25 -7.12
CA PHE A 18 6.87 4.64 -6.75
C PHE A 18 6.12 4.80 -5.43
N ILE A 19 6.43 5.88 -4.73
CA ILE A 19 5.79 6.26 -3.49
C ILE A 19 5.04 7.58 -3.66
N LEU A 20 3.88 7.69 -3.03
CA LEU A 20 3.05 8.89 -2.99
C LEU A 20 2.85 9.32 -1.53
N ASP A 21 3.31 10.51 -1.18
CA ASP A 21 2.92 11.21 0.04
C ASP A 21 1.78 12.18 -0.30
N THR A 22 0.57 11.70 -0.15
CA THR A 22 -0.65 12.41 -0.55
C THR A 22 -1.09 13.51 0.41
N TYR A 23 -0.52 13.54 1.60
CA TYR A 23 -0.72 14.60 2.59
C TYR A 23 0.41 15.62 2.61
N ASN A 24 1.53 15.34 1.92
CA ASN A 24 2.78 16.08 1.97
C ASN A 24 3.26 16.29 3.43
N ASP A 25 3.10 15.24 4.24
CA ASP A 25 3.49 15.26 5.65
C ASP A 25 4.93 14.81 5.88
N GLN A 26 5.59 14.32 4.81
CA GLN A 26 6.97 13.84 4.82
C GLN A 26 7.25 12.68 5.78
N GLN A 27 6.22 11.94 6.15
CA GLN A 27 6.29 10.82 7.08
C GLN A 27 5.60 9.56 6.55
N ASN A 28 4.45 9.75 5.90
CA ASN A 28 3.58 8.66 5.51
C ASN A 28 3.40 8.62 3.99
N GLY A 29 3.22 7.43 3.44
CA GLY A 29 3.04 7.31 2.00
C GLY A 29 2.41 5.99 1.58
N PHE A 30 2.03 5.95 0.31
CA PHE A 30 1.54 4.75 -0.36
C PHE A 30 2.57 4.32 -1.39
N LEU A 31 3.07 3.10 -1.26
CA LEU A 31 4.05 2.50 -2.15
C LEU A 31 3.35 1.56 -3.09
N PHE A 32 3.61 1.71 -4.39
CA PHE A 32 3.15 0.82 -5.45
C PHE A 32 4.33 0.33 -6.25
N GLY A 33 4.24 -0.88 -6.74
CA GLY A 33 5.30 -1.45 -7.56
C GLY A 33 4.82 -2.54 -8.50
N THR A 34 5.61 -2.81 -9.51
CA THR A 34 5.38 -3.88 -10.47
C THR A 34 6.69 -4.36 -11.10
N ASN A 35 6.62 -5.49 -11.75
CA ASN A 35 7.67 -6.03 -12.61
C ASN A 35 7.17 -6.25 -14.05
N SER A 36 8.01 -6.80 -14.89
CA SER A 36 7.66 -7.07 -16.29
C SER A 36 6.58 -8.16 -16.49
N SER A 37 6.07 -8.75 -15.42
CA SER A 37 4.96 -9.71 -15.43
C SER A 37 3.65 -9.11 -14.89
N ALA A 38 3.58 -7.78 -14.74
CA ALA A 38 2.44 -7.06 -14.18
C ALA A 38 2.04 -7.53 -12.77
N MET A 39 3.02 -7.91 -11.93
CA MET A 39 2.78 -8.26 -10.55
C MET A 39 2.35 -7.00 -9.78
N GLU A 40 1.28 -7.08 -9.02
CA GLU A 40 0.86 -6.02 -8.11
C GLU A 40 1.64 -6.12 -6.81
N TYR A 41 2.23 -5.01 -6.42
CA TYR A 41 2.87 -4.82 -5.12
C TYR A 41 2.43 -3.50 -4.52
N ASP A 42 1.83 -3.55 -3.35
CA ASP A 42 1.40 -2.35 -2.65
C ASP A 42 1.71 -2.43 -1.15
N ALA A 43 1.95 -1.27 -0.55
CA ALA A 43 2.18 -1.14 0.88
C ALA A 43 1.82 0.27 1.37
N GLN A 44 1.39 0.36 2.61
CA GLN A 44 1.34 1.62 3.33
C GLN A 44 2.64 1.83 4.11
N ILE A 45 3.20 3.01 4.00
CA ILE A 45 4.42 3.40 4.70
C ILE A 45 4.05 4.39 5.79
N ASP A 46 4.46 4.07 7.01
CA ASP A 46 4.28 4.92 8.19
C ASP A 46 5.65 5.32 8.74
N ASN A 47 5.78 6.58 9.13
CA ASN A 47 7.01 7.13 9.71
C ASN A 47 8.27 6.78 8.90
N GLU A 48 8.19 6.99 7.56
CA GLU A 48 9.30 6.74 6.61
C GLU A 48 9.88 5.32 6.66
N GLY A 49 9.05 4.32 7.02
CA GLY A 49 9.50 2.96 7.23
C GLY A 49 10.29 2.73 8.52
N ASN A 50 10.40 3.74 9.39
CA ASN A 50 11.11 3.65 10.66
C ASN A 50 10.18 3.13 11.78
N GLY A 51 9.67 1.93 11.66
CA GLY A 51 8.94 1.28 12.75
C GLY A 51 9.88 0.57 13.70
N ASN A 52 9.48 0.49 14.97
CA ASN A 52 10.23 -0.24 15.98
C ASN A 52 10.25 -1.74 15.62
N ARG A 53 11.43 -2.29 15.31
CA ARG A 53 11.64 -3.71 14.97
C ARG A 53 11.29 -4.67 16.10
N SER A 54 10.99 -4.15 17.29
CA SER A 54 10.65 -4.92 18.47
C SER A 54 9.15 -5.22 18.66
N VAL A 55 8.28 -4.74 17.78
CA VAL A 55 6.86 -5.14 17.80
C VAL A 55 6.73 -6.48 17.08
N SER A 56 6.57 -7.49 17.88
CA SER A 56 6.56 -8.90 17.56
C SER A 56 5.64 -9.28 16.39
N ARG A 57 5.97 -10.39 15.74
CA ARG A 57 5.21 -11.14 14.73
C ARG A 57 3.71 -11.39 15.03
N GLN A 58 3.18 -10.86 16.11
CA GLN A 58 1.80 -11.06 16.57
C GLN A 58 0.83 -9.93 16.20
N GLN A 59 1.29 -8.83 15.64
CA GLN A 59 0.42 -7.72 15.22
C GLN A 59 0.51 -7.48 13.71
N GLY A 60 -0.18 -8.32 12.97
CA GLY A 60 -0.68 -8.06 11.62
C GLY A 60 0.27 -7.39 10.63
N GLY A 61 1.35 -8.07 10.22
CA GLY A 61 2.05 -7.75 8.96
C GLY A 61 2.81 -6.41 8.86
N VAL A 62 2.86 -5.60 9.92
CA VAL A 62 3.64 -4.34 9.90
C VAL A 62 5.06 -4.61 10.36
N ILE A 63 6.01 -4.46 9.46
CA ILE A 63 7.44 -4.60 9.76
C ILE A 63 8.11 -3.25 9.52
N GLY A 64 8.61 -2.63 10.60
CA GLY A 64 9.42 -1.43 10.48
C GLY A 64 8.72 -0.26 9.78
N GLY A 65 7.46 0.03 10.11
CA GLY A 65 6.70 1.10 9.46
C GLY A 65 6.25 0.80 8.03
N THR A 66 6.33 -0.46 7.59
CA THR A 66 5.82 -0.93 6.29
C THR A 66 4.69 -1.92 6.53
N ASN A 67 3.49 -1.58 6.14
CA ASN A 67 2.32 -2.42 6.23
C ASN A 67 2.02 -3.05 4.87
N LEU A 68 2.46 -4.29 4.66
CA LEU A 68 2.20 -5.10 3.47
C LEU A 68 0.78 -5.70 3.44
N ASN A 69 0.06 -5.69 4.57
CA ASN A 69 -1.35 -6.14 4.61
C ASN A 69 -2.32 -5.03 4.19
N TRP A 70 -1.82 -3.85 3.87
CA TRP A 70 -2.64 -2.82 3.24
C TRP A 70 -2.85 -3.23 1.79
N ASP A 71 -4.09 -3.45 1.43
CA ASP A 71 -4.50 -3.96 0.13
C ASP A 71 -5.36 -2.91 -0.56
N ALA A 72 -4.79 -2.26 -1.55
CA ALA A 72 -5.47 -1.28 -2.38
C ALA A 72 -6.19 -1.97 -3.56
N SER A 73 -7.32 -1.42 -3.94
CA SER A 73 -7.95 -1.82 -5.21
C SER A 73 -7.37 -0.96 -6.34
N TRP A 74 -6.51 -1.52 -7.15
CA TRP A 74 -5.86 -0.88 -8.30
C TRP A 74 -5.49 -1.94 -9.35
N ASP A 75 -5.07 -1.52 -10.51
CA ASP A 75 -4.71 -2.41 -11.61
C ASP A 75 -3.37 -1.99 -12.20
N VAL A 76 -2.61 -2.95 -12.72
CA VAL A 76 -1.39 -2.73 -13.49
C VAL A 76 -1.37 -3.61 -14.74
N LYS A 77 -0.86 -3.06 -15.82
CA LYS A 77 -0.56 -3.81 -17.04
C LYS A 77 0.88 -3.59 -17.42
N SER A 78 1.53 -4.61 -17.95
CA SER A 78 2.88 -4.51 -18.50
C SER A 78 2.94 -5.12 -19.89
N GLU A 79 3.79 -4.54 -20.73
CA GLU A 79 4.07 -5.01 -22.08
C GLU A 79 5.58 -5.10 -22.30
N LYS A 80 6.02 -6.19 -22.94
CA LYS A 80 7.42 -6.42 -23.30
C LYS A 80 7.61 -6.22 -24.78
N GLY A 81 8.70 -5.54 -25.16
CA GLY A 81 9.08 -5.30 -26.53
C GLY A 81 10.61 -5.29 -26.69
N ASP A 82 11.07 -5.00 -27.90
CA ASP A 82 12.51 -4.91 -28.20
C ASP A 82 13.22 -3.79 -27.43
N TYR A 83 12.48 -2.78 -26.98
CA TYR A 83 12.96 -1.67 -26.15
C TYR A 83 13.11 -2.02 -24.67
N GLY A 84 12.65 -3.20 -24.23
CA GLY A 84 12.55 -3.59 -22.85
C GLY A 84 11.11 -3.87 -22.41
N TRP A 85 10.62 -3.22 -21.36
CA TRP A 85 9.22 -3.33 -20.94
C TRP A 85 8.66 -1.99 -20.45
N SER A 86 7.36 -1.84 -20.56
CA SER A 86 6.59 -0.71 -20.03
C SER A 86 5.53 -1.19 -19.05
N ALA A 87 5.08 -0.30 -18.17
CA ALA A 87 3.96 -0.58 -17.27
C ALA A 87 3.02 0.62 -17.20
N GLU A 88 1.74 0.33 -17.08
CA GLU A 88 0.68 1.30 -16.87
C GLU A 88 -0.06 0.97 -15.57
N PHE A 89 -0.16 1.95 -14.68
CA PHE A 89 -0.80 1.83 -13.37
C PHE A 89 -2.13 2.58 -13.39
N ALA A 90 -3.20 1.92 -12.96
CA ALA A 90 -4.52 2.52 -12.79
C ALA A 90 -4.92 2.48 -11.30
N ILE A 91 -4.69 3.57 -10.60
CA ILE A 91 -4.95 3.69 -9.16
C ILE A 91 -6.17 4.59 -8.94
N PRO A 92 -7.33 4.03 -8.60
CA PRO A 92 -8.50 4.83 -8.28
C PRO A 92 -8.23 5.71 -7.04
N LEU A 93 -8.56 6.98 -7.11
CA LEU A 93 -8.36 7.90 -5.97
C LEU A 93 -9.06 7.45 -4.68
N LYS A 94 -10.13 6.67 -4.79
CA LYS A 94 -10.82 6.06 -3.62
C LYS A 94 -9.93 5.09 -2.81
N SER A 95 -8.87 4.56 -3.43
CA SER A 95 -7.91 3.67 -2.77
C SER A 95 -6.86 4.42 -1.97
N LEU A 96 -6.77 5.73 -2.15
CA LEU A 96 -5.82 6.61 -1.46
C LEU A 96 -6.55 7.46 -0.43
N ARG A 97 -5.82 7.88 0.60
CA ARG A 97 -6.26 8.92 1.54
C ARG A 97 -5.51 10.19 1.21
N PHE A 98 -6.22 11.30 1.05
CA PHE A 98 -5.64 12.59 0.70
C PHE A 98 -6.52 13.73 1.19
N ASN A 99 -5.97 14.94 1.24
CA ASN A 99 -6.74 16.14 1.50
C ASN A 99 -7.58 16.51 0.27
N ILE A 100 -8.79 17.02 0.52
CA ILE A 100 -9.65 17.52 -0.54
C ILE A 100 -9.31 18.99 -0.78
N GLY A 101 -9.23 19.41 -2.04
CA GLY A 101 -8.97 20.80 -2.37
C GLY A 101 -8.34 20.96 -3.74
N LYS A 102 -8.13 22.23 -4.07
CA LYS A 102 -7.43 22.63 -5.30
C LYS A 102 -5.95 22.90 -5.00
N ASN A 103 -5.14 22.79 -6.03
CA ASN A 103 -3.73 23.14 -6.01
C ASN A 103 -2.95 22.46 -4.88
N GLN A 104 -3.19 21.15 -4.72
CA GLN A 104 -2.46 20.36 -3.70
C GLN A 104 -1.07 20.01 -4.20
N THR A 105 -0.17 19.83 -3.25
CA THR A 105 1.18 19.31 -3.45
C THR A 105 1.28 17.93 -2.84
N TRP A 106 1.78 16.95 -3.61
CA TRP A 106 2.10 15.62 -3.12
C TRP A 106 3.60 15.35 -3.21
N GLY A 107 4.10 14.56 -2.28
CA GLY A 107 5.44 13.97 -2.41
C GLY A 107 5.40 12.79 -3.37
N ILE A 108 6.43 12.65 -4.20
CA ILE A 108 6.56 11.52 -5.13
C ILE A 108 8.03 11.16 -5.32
N ASN A 109 8.34 9.88 -5.37
CA ASN A 109 9.61 9.39 -5.84
C ASN A 109 9.43 8.11 -6.63
N PHE A 110 10.36 7.83 -7.52
CA PHE A 110 10.38 6.64 -8.36
C PHE A 110 11.66 5.85 -8.11
N GLN A 111 11.54 4.53 -8.12
CA GLN A 111 12.65 3.59 -8.01
C GLN A 111 12.60 2.61 -9.18
N ARG A 112 13.74 2.41 -9.80
CA ARG A 112 13.94 1.38 -10.82
C ARG A 112 14.98 0.39 -10.32
N ASN A 113 14.61 -0.88 -10.24
CA ASN A 113 15.56 -1.96 -9.99
C ASN A 113 15.94 -2.60 -11.33
N ILE A 114 17.23 -2.74 -11.58
CA ILE A 114 17.79 -3.36 -12.79
C ILE A 114 18.51 -4.63 -12.35
N SER A 115 17.83 -5.77 -12.49
CA SER A 115 18.31 -7.07 -12.02
C SER A 115 19.63 -7.47 -12.69
N LYS A 116 19.79 -7.17 -13.98
CA LYS A 116 21.00 -7.55 -14.76
C LYS A 116 22.29 -6.97 -14.20
N THR A 117 22.26 -5.76 -13.68
CA THR A 117 23.43 -5.05 -13.15
C THR A 117 23.39 -4.92 -11.63
N SER A 118 22.35 -5.42 -10.98
CA SER A 118 22.09 -5.27 -9.54
C SER A 118 22.10 -3.78 -9.10
N GLU A 119 21.56 -2.92 -9.96
CA GLU A 119 21.50 -1.48 -9.73
C GLU A 119 20.10 -1.07 -9.28
N THR A 120 20.06 -0.07 -8.38
CA THR A 120 18.83 0.63 -8.00
C THR A 120 19.00 2.11 -8.31
N ALA A 121 18.13 2.65 -9.14
CA ALA A 121 18.10 4.05 -9.49
C ALA A 121 16.87 4.74 -8.90
N TYR A 122 17.03 5.98 -8.45
CA TYR A 122 15.97 6.83 -7.92
C TYR A 122 15.83 8.10 -8.75
N TRP A 123 14.60 8.57 -8.94
CA TRP A 123 14.35 9.84 -9.60
C TRP A 123 14.78 11.04 -8.73
N ALA A 124 14.28 11.13 -7.50
CA ALA A 124 14.83 12.01 -6.50
C ALA A 124 15.94 11.24 -5.77
N SER A 125 17.18 11.77 -5.82
CA SER A 125 18.35 11.07 -5.28
C SER A 125 18.26 10.86 -3.77
N LEU A 126 18.63 9.66 -3.34
CA LEU A 126 18.66 9.28 -1.94
C LEU A 126 20.11 9.08 -1.48
N PRO A 127 20.50 9.52 -0.27
CA PRO A 127 21.79 9.17 0.32
C PRO A 127 21.91 7.65 0.55
N LEU A 128 23.12 7.16 0.61
CA LEU A 128 23.42 5.77 0.92
C LEU A 128 22.76 5.34 2.24
N GLY A 129 22.14 4.17 2.21
CA GLY A 129 21.45 3.59 3.37
C GLY A 129 19.97 3.97 3.49
N PHE A 130 19.46 4.83 2.60
CA PHE A 130 18.04 5.12 2.48
C PHE A 130 17.44 4.42 1.27
N ASP A 131 16.16 4.13 1.34
CA ASP A 131 15.36 3.55 0.25
C ASP A 131 14.16 4.46 -0.08
N ILE A 132 13.34 4.02 -1.05
CA ILE A 132 12.18 4.80 -1.53
C ILE A 132 11.19 5.17 -0.43
N LYS A 133 11.18 4.47 0.70
CA LYS A 133 10.29 4.76 1.84
C LYS A 133 10.63 6.07 2.55
N ARG A 134 11.78 6.67 2.24
CA ARG A 134 12.20 7.95 2.79
C ARG A 134 11.43 9.10 2.14
N VAL A 135 10.18 9.25 2.51
CA VAL A 135 9.24 10.24 1.90
C VAL A 135 9.67 11.69 2.09
N SER A 136 10.41 12.01 3.17
CA SER A 136 10.95 13.36 3.39
C SER A 136 11.94 13.82 2.32
N LEU A 137 12.54 12.87 1.58
CA LEU A 137 13.47 13.13 0.49
C LEU A 137 12.81 12.96 -0.89
N ALA A 138 11.52 12.76 -0.95
CA ALA A 138 10.78 12.68 -2.20
C ALA A 138 10.74 14.02 -2.92
N GLY A 139 10.67 13.98 -4.25
CA GLY A 139 10.34 15.15 -5.06
C GLY A 139 8.88 15.55 -4.84
N LYS A 140 8.44 16.63 -5.49
CA LYS A 140 7.09 17.16 -5.33
C LYS A 140 6.37 17.25 -6.66
N ILE A 141 5.08 16.99 -6.64
CA ILE A 141 4.15 17.27 -7.71
C ILE A 141 3.10 18.26 -7.20
N ASP A 142 2.96 19.39 -7.90
CA ASP A 142 2.07 20.49 -7.53
C ASP A 142 0.90 20.60 -8.50
N GLY A 143 -0.12 21.34 -8.09
CA GLY A 143 -1.25 21.68 -8.95
C GLY A 143 -2.27 20.56 -9.08
N ILE A 144 -2.35 19.66 -8.12
CA ILE A 144 -3.32 18.57 -8.13
C ILE A 144 -4.67 19.09 -7.63
N ASP A 145 -5.68 19.07 -8.51
CA ASP A 145 -7.05 19.45 -8.17
C ASP A 145 -7.89 18.21 -7.85
N LEU A 146 -8.23 18.03 -6.58
CA LEU A 146 -8.99 16.88 -6.12
C LEU A 146 -10.38 17.28 -5.63
N LYS A 147 -11.37 16.63 -6.20
CA LYS A 147 -12.77 16.71 -5.77
C LYS A 147 -13.06 15.59 -4.79
N ASN A 148 -14.00 15.84 -3.88
CA ASN A 148 -14.46 14.81 -2.93
C ASN A 148 -14.97 13.58 -3.71
N PRO A 149 -14.34 12.41 -3.61
CA PRO A 149 -14.90 11.20 -4.14
C PRO A 149 -16.20 10.91 -3.35
N LYS A 150 -17.33 10.83 -4.05
CA LYS A 150 -18.59 10.44 -3.41
C LYS A 150 -18.53 8.93 -3.09
N ASN A 151 -17.97 8.59 -1.95
CA ASN A 151 -17.90 7.21 -1.48
C ASN A 151 -19.03 6.97 -0.49
N LEU A 152 -20.10 6.34 -0.95
CA LEU A 152 -21.13 5.79 -0.08
C LEU A 152 -20.86 4.28 0.10
N LYS A 153 -20.42 3.88 1.29
CA LYS A 153 -20.25 2.48 1.65
C LYS A 153 -21.36 2.09 2.62
N ILE A 154 -22.32 1.28 2.16
CA ILE A 154 -23.39 0.71 2.99
C ILE A 154 -22.98 -0.70 3.37
N MET A 155 -22.83 -0.98 4.65
CA MET A 155 -22.56 -2.31 5.19
C MET A 155 -23.76 -2.75 6.03
N PRO A 156 -24.79 -3.38 5.43
CA PRO A 156 -25.88 -3.95 6.21
C PRO A 156 -25.38 -5.17 6.97
N TYR A 157 -25.71 -5.29 8.25
CA TYR A 157 -25.46 -6.51 9.01
C TYR A 157 -26.73 -6.88 9.80
N VAL A 158 -26.92 -8.16 9.97
CA VAL A 158 -28.01 -8.72 10.80
C VAL A 158 -27.37 -9.54 11.90
N LEU A 159 -27.69 -9.24 13.14
CA LEU A 159 -27.28 -10.02 14.30
C LEU A 159 -28.49 -10.81 14.79
N MET A 160 -28.42 -12.14 14.76
CA MET A 160 -29.40 -13.01 15.38
C MET A 160 -28.77 -13.67 16.60
N GLN A 161 -29.37 -13.45 17.77
CA GLN A 161 -28.99 -14.12 19.00
C GLN A 161 -30.17 -14.91 19.52
N SER A 162 -30.03 -16.24 19.63
CA SER A 162 -30.99 -17.10 20.31
C SER A 162 -30.45 -17.44 21.71
N ILE A 163 -31.17 -17.03 22.75
CA ILE A 163 -30.85 -17.39 24.12
C ILE A 163 -31.80 -18.46 24.55
N GLU A 164 -31.33 -19.69 24.73
CA GLU A 164 -32.07 -20.80 25.31
C GLU A 164 -31.79 -20.82 26.82
N ASP A 165 -32.76 -20.34 27.59
CA ASP A 165 -32.65 -20.36 29.06
C ASP A 165 -33.15 -21.75 29.57
N LYS A 166 -32.21 -22.58 29.99
CA LYS A 166 -32.47 -23.92 30.54
C LYS A 166 -32.79 -23.91 32.03
N SER A 167 -32.90 -22.77 32.70
CA SER A 167 -33.04 -22.64 34.14
C SER A 167 -34.49 -22.75 34.68
N VAL A 168 -35.49 -22.95 33.83
CA VAL A 168 -36.92 -22.97 34.24
C VAL A 168 -37.52 -24.37 34.31
N LYS A 169 -36.76 -25.45 34.25
CA LYS A 169 -37.33 -26.82 34.22
C LYS A 169 -37.28 -27.62 35.52
N ASP A 170 -36.84 -27.04 36.63
CA ASP A 170 -36.68 -27.83 37.88
C ASP A 170 -37.46 -27.29 39.10
N LEU A 171 -38.62 -26.65 38.89
CA LEU A 171 -39.44 -26.16 40.03
C LEU A 171 -40.84 -26.76 40.09
N ASP A 172 -41.10 -27.91 39.47
CA ASP A 172 -42.44 -28.52 39.56
C ASP A 172 -42.41 -30.04 39.71
N LYS A 173 -41.69 -30.52 40.76
CA LYS A 173 -41.83 -31.90 41.27
C LYS A 173 -41.40 -31.95 42.75
N THR A 174 -42.23 -31.40 43.61
CA THR A 174 -42.33 -31.83 45.01
C THR A 174 -43.76 -31.55 45.48
N ASP A 175 -44.60 -32.56 45.34
CA ASP A 175 -45.70 -32.96 46.25
C ASP A 175 -46.01 -34.40 45.98
#